data_420e73c27d6a0a0d8833ae0aa31a4c4e
#
_entry.id   420e73c27d6a0a0d8833ae0aa31a4c4e
#
_cell.length_a   1.000
_cell.length_b   1.000
_cell.length_c   1.000
_cell.angle_alpha   90.00
_cell.angle_beta   90.00
_cell.angle_gamma   90.00
#
_symmetry.space_group_name_H-M   'P 1'
#
loop_
_entity.id
_entity.type
_entity.pdbx_description
1 polymer ?
#
loop_
_entity_poly.entity_id
_entity_poly.type
_entity_poly.pdbx_seq_one_letter_code
_entity_poly.pdbx_strand_id
1 'polypeptide(L)'
;MYQVYTYTVSELYSLFDNGRIKMKAPSDRTLMQEHVRLLLDGIFCGYPTAPLVIIRGATELGEPVIKVLQGAFILSVLLGYRKGAIRSKGYFSFKSVSERSKHGDSDDFIRLMNYAVPVIALSDVNSGEVAATLRLIRAVGKHE
;
A
#
# COMPACT_ATOMS: atom_id res chain seq x y z
N MET A 1 20.04 -4.17 8.85
CA MET A 1 19.01 -4.74 9.74
C MET A 1 17.64 -4.33 9.24
N TYR A 2 16.67 -5.22 9.28
CA TYR A 2 15.33 -4.93 8.81
C TYR A 2 14.29 -5.42 9.82
N GLN A 3 13.08 -4.86 9.73
CA GLN A 3 11.93 -5.26 10.52
C GLN A 3 10.78 -5.63 9.58
N VAL A 4 9.98 -6.59 9.98
CA VAL A 4 8.78 -7.00 9.24
C VAL A 4 7.57 -6.74 10.13
N TYR A 5 6.61 -5.99 9.60
CA TYR A 5 5.35 -5.70 10.27
C TYR A 5 4.26 -5.41 9.24
N THR A 6 3.14 -4.92 9.69
CA THR A 6 2.04 -4.54 8.80
C THR A 6 1.58 -3.12 9.09
N TYR A 7 1.10 -2.43 8.05
CA TYR A 7 0.25 -1.26 8.20
C TYR A 7 -1.15 -1.61 7.71
N THR A 8 -2.17 -1.21 8.45
CA THR A 8 -3.53 -1.27 7.91
C THR A 8 -3.70 -0.19 6.84
N VAL A 9 -4.66 -0.39 5.95
CA VAL A 9 -5.00 0.63 4.95
C VAL A 9 -5.36 1.95 5.65
N SER A 10 -6.08 1.88 6.77
CA SER A 10 -6.42 3.06 7.58
C SER A 10 -5.17 3.81 8.05
N GLU A 11 -4.17 3.09 8.56
CA GLU A 11 -2.90 3.69 8.98
C GLU A 11 -2.15 4.33 7.81
N LEU A 12 -2.14 3.67 6.65
CA LEU A 12 -1.51 4.21 5.44
C LEU A 12 -2.20 5.49 4.98
N TYR A 13 -3.52 5.53 4.98
CA TYR A 13 -4.26 6.74 4.64
C TYR A 13 -3.95 7.89 5.61
N SER A 14 -3.86 7.59 6.90
CA SER A 14 -3.51 8.58 7.91
C SER A 14 -2.11 9.14 7.70
N LEU A 15 -1.12 8.28 7.47
CA LEU A 15 0.25 8.69 7.18
C LEU A 15 0.30 9.57 5.92
N PHE A 16 -0.47 9.20 4.90
CA PHE A 16 -0.52 9.95 3.65
C PHE A 16 -1.15 11.33 3.85
N ASP A 17 -2.26 11.39 4.57
CA ASP A 17 -2.97 12.65 4.84
C ASP A 17 -2.10 13.62 5.65
N ASN A 18 -1.20 13.11 6.47
CA ASN A 18 -0.27 13.91 7.27
C ASN A 18 1.05 14.20 6.55
N GLY A 19 1.17 13.84 5.27
CA GLY A 19 2.38 14.10 4.49
C GLY A 19 3.58 13.26 4.92
N ARG A 20 3.37 12.10 5.51
CA ARG A 20 4.42 11.25 6.07
C ARG A 20 4.92 10.16 5.13
N ILE A 21 4.38 10.08 3.92
CA ILE A 21 4.80 9.11 2.92
C ILE A 21 5.50 9.81 1.77
N LYS A 22 6.73 9.38 1.48
CA LYS A 22 7.49 9.82 0.30
C LYS A 22 7.57 8.65 -0.66
N MET A 23 7.12 8.84 -1.88
CA MET A 23 7.20 7.81 -2.92
C MET A 23 7.32 8.43 -4.29
N LYS A 24 7.94 7.65 -5.19
CA LYS A 24 7.95 7.97 -6.61
C LYS A 24 6.66 7.41 -7.22
N ALA A 25 5.93 8.24 -7.94
CA ALA A 25 4.71 7.78 -8.63
C ALA A 25 5.06 6.66 -9.62
N PRO A 26 4.27 5.57 -9.67
CA PRO A 26 4.47 4.53 -10.67
C PRO A 26 4.13 5.06 -12.05
N SER A 27 4.71 4.45 -13.08
CA SER A 27 4.37 4.78 -14.47
C SER A 27 2.92 4.39 -14.77
N ASP A 28 2.29 5.05 -15.74
CA ASP A 28 0.92 4.74 -16.15
C ASP A 28 0.74 3.28 -16.56
N ARG A 29 1.81 2.65 -17.06
CA ARG A 29 1.80 1.22 -17.44
C ARG A 29 1.57 0.28 -16.27
N THR A 30 1.95 0.67 -15.05
CA THR A 30 1.74 -0.16 -13.85
C THR A 30 0.33 -0.04 -13.29
N LEU A 31 -0.44 0.96 -13.71
CA LEU A 31 -1.83 1.16 -13.30
C LEU A 31 -2.83 0.51 -14.26
N MET A 32 -2.46 -0.61 -14.86
CA MET A 32 -3.35 -1.36 -15.75
C MET A 32 -4.53 -1.94 -14.98
N GLN A 33 -5.71 -1.94 -15.62
CA GLN A 33 -6.96 -2.39 -15.00
C GLN A 33 -6.88 -3.80 -14.40
N GLU A 34 -6.18 -4.70 -15.07
CA GLU A 34 -6.01 -6.06 -14.57
C GLU A 34 -5.26 -6.09 -13.25
N HIS A 35 -4.16 -5.34 -13.12
CA HIS A 35 -3.38 -5.27 -11.89
C HIS A 35 -4.17 -4.60 -10.76
N VAL A 36 -4.91 -3.55 -11.08
CA VAL A 36 -5.79 -2.87 -10.12
C VAL A 36 -6.85 -3.84 -9.60
N ARG A 37 -7.49 -4.58 -10.49
CA ARG A 37 -8.50 -5.57 -10.12
C ARG A 37 -7.95 -6.66 -9.23
N LEU A 38 -6.77 -7.21 -9.56
CA LEU A 38 -6.13 -8.25 -8.75
C LEU A 38 -5.82 -7.75 -7.34
N LEU A 39 -5.35 -6.51 -7.23
CA LEU A 39 -5.08 -5.91 -5.92
C LEU A 39 -6.36 -5.71 -5.11
N LEU A 40 -7.41 -5.17 -5.72
CA LEU A 40 -8.69 -4.99 -5.04
C LEU A 40 -9.32 -6.33 -4.65
N ASP A 41 -9.22 -7.34 -5.51
CA ASP A 41 -9.65 -8.70 -5.17
C ASP A 41 -8.92 -9.21 -3.93
N GLY A 42 -7.61 -9.03 -3.88
CA GLY A 42 -6.80 -9.42 -2.72
C GLY A 42 -7.26 -8.72 -1.44
N ILE A 43 -7.50 -7.43 -1.51
CA ILE A 43 -7.93 -6.64 -0.35
C ILE A 43 -9.31 -7.07 0.14
N PHE A 44 -10.30 -7.12 -0.74
CA PHE A 44 -11.67 -7.44 -0.34
C PHE A 44 -11.88 -8.91 0.01
N CYS A 45 -11.07 -9.81 -0.54
CA CYS A 45 -11.11 -11.24 -0.19
C CYS A 45 -10.16 -11.61 0.95
N GLY A 46 -9.34 -10.67 1.43
CA GLY A 46 -8.41 -10.93 2.53
C GLY A 46 -7.16 -11.72 2.10
N TYR A 47 -6.80 -11.71 0.83
CA TYR A 47 -5.59 -12.37 0.34
C TYR A 47 -4.36 -11.51 0.56
N PRO A 48 -3.18 -12.12 0.78
CA PRO A 48 -1.94 -11.35 0.96
C PRO A 48 -1.52 -10.66 -0.34
N THR A 49 -0.90 -9.49 -0.20
CA THR A 49 -0.26 -8.77 -1.31
C THR A 49 1.25 -8.85 -1.18
N ALA A 50 1.96 -8.42 -2.23
CA ALA A 50 3.39 -8.20 -2.14
C ALA A 50 3.69 -7.13 -1.08
N PRO A 51 4.83 -7.23 -0.37
CA PRO A 51 5.14 -6.28 0.68
C PRO A 51 5.55 -4.91 0.15
N LEU A 52 5.28 -3.87 0.95
CA LEU A 52 5.95 -2.59 0.81
C LEU A 52 7.37 -2.72 1.34
N VAL A 53 8.34 -2.18 0.63
CA VAL A 53 9.70 -2.04 1.14
C VAL A 53 9.93 -0.56 1.38
N ILE A 54 10.25 -0.20 2.61
CA ILE A 54 10.37 1.19 3.03
C ILE A 54 11.66 1.44 3.81
N ILE A 55 12.07 2.70 3.86
CA ILE A 55 13.02 3.20 4.85
C ILE A 55 12.23 4.05 5.84
N ARG A 56 12.39 3.74 7.12
CA ARG A 56 11.80 4.56 8.19
C ARG A 56 12.75 5.69 8.57
N GLY A 57 12.18 6.88 8.69
CA GLY A 57 12.85 8.02 9.25
C GLY A 57 11.93 8.72 10.24
N ALA A 58 12.36 9.88 10.71
CA ALA A 58 11.55 10.71 11.59
C ALA A 58 11.71 12.17 11.19
N THR A 59 10.67 12.97 11.45
CA THR A 59 10.76 14.42 11.37
C THR A 59 11.57 14.97 12.55
N GLU A 60 11.87 16.26 12.54
CA GLU A 60 12.54 16.93 13.66
C GLU A 60 11.77 16.79 14.98
N LEU A 61 10.45 16.63 14.90
CA LEU A 61 9.58 16.43 16.06
C LEU A 61 9.44 14.95 16.46
N GLY A 62 10.17 14.04 15.79
CA GLY A 62 10.13 12.62 16.10
C GLY A 62 8.97 11.87 15.50
N GLU A 63 8.18 12.48 14.62
CA GLU A 63 7.06 11.81 13.97
C GLU A 63 7.55 10.90 12.84
N PRO A 64 6.94 9.71 12.66
CA PRO A 64 7.40 8.76 11.65
C PRO A 64 7.20 9.29 10.22
N VAL A 65 8.22 9.08 9.39
CA VAL A 65 8.18 9.35 7.95
C VAL A 65 8.65 8.07 7.26
N ILE A 66 7.95 7.66 6.22
CA ILE A 66 8.35 6.50 5.44
C ILE A 66 8.69 6.91 4.01
N LYS A 67 9.79 6.35 3.49
CA LYS A 67 10.18 6.46 2.09
C LYS A 67 9.96 5.11 1.44
N VAL A 68 9.08 5.06 0.45
CA VAL A 68 8.74 3.82 -0.26
C VAL A 68 9.78 3.53 -1.32
N LEU A 69 10.43 2.37 -1.20
CA LEU A 69 11.42 1.88 -2.16
C LEU A 69 10.80 0.93 -3.17
N GLN A 70 9.83 0.14 -2.73
CA GLN A 70 9.10 -0.82 -3.56
C GLN A 70 7.66 -0.95 -3.06
N GLY A 71 6.72 -1.16 -3.99
CA GLY A 71 5.31 -1.28 -3.65
C GLY A 71 4.51 0.00 -3.81
N ALA A 72 5.09 1.05 -4.43
CA ALA A 72 4.38 2.30 -4.69
C ALA A 72 3.07 2.08 -5.47
N PHE A 73 2.99 1.03 -6.28
CA PHE A 73 1.79 0.63 -6.99
C PHE A 73 0.60 0.39 -6.02
N ILE A 74 0.85 -0.31 -4.92
CA ILE A 74 -0.18 -0.61 -3.91
C ILE A 74 -0.74 0.69 -3.34
N LEU A 75 0.14 1.61 -2.96
CA LEU A 75 -0.27 2.90 -2.40
C LEU A 75 -1.01 3.75 -3.43
N SER A 76 -0.54 3.75 -4.68
CA SER A 76 -1.19 4.51 -5.74
C SER A 76 -2.60 4.02 -6.03
N VAL A 77 -2.82 2.70 -6.01
CA VAL A 77 -4.15 2.11 -6.18
C VAL A 77 -5.05 2.47 -4.99
N LEU A 78 -4.55 2.35 -3.77
CA LEU A 78 -5.33 2.68 -2.58
C LEU A 78 -5.75 4.16 -2.56
N LEU A 79 -4.83 5.05 -2.89
CA LEU A 79 -5.10 6.48 -2.94
C LEU A 79 -6.04 6.85 -4.08
N GLY A 80 -5.79 6.31 -5.26
CA GLY A 80 -6.62 6.56 -6.43
C GLY A 80 -8.04 6.01 -6.24
N TYR A 81 -8.18 4.86 -5.59
CA TYR A 81 -9.47 4.29 -5.24
C TYR A 81 -10.24 5.23 -4.27
N ARG A 82 -9.59 5.69 -3.22
CA ARG A 82 -10.20 6.62 -2.27
C ARG A 82 -10.67 7.92 -2.92
N LYS A 83 -9.89 8.45 -3.85
CA LYS A 83 -10.22 9.69 -4.58
C LYS A 83 -11.26 9.50 -5.68
N GLY A 84 -11.61 8.27 -6.01
CA GLY A 84 -12.49 7.96 -7.13
C GLY A 84 -11.82 8.06 -8.50
N ALA A 85 -10.48 8.24 -8.54
CA ALA A 85 -9.72 8.30 -9.78
C ALA A 85 -9.47 6.93 -10.39
N ILE A 86 -9.39 5.90 -9.56
CA ILE A 86 -9.22 4.51 -9.98
C ILE A 86 -10.52 3.76 -9.72
N ARG A 87 -11.02 3.11 -10.78
CA ARG A 87 -12.22 2.28 -10.72
C ARG A 87 -11.89 0.91 -11.28
N SER A 88 -12.49 -0.12 -10.71
CA SER A 88 -12.40 -1.46 -11.24
C SER A 88 -13.80 -2.00 -11.48
N LYS A 89 -13.98 -2.63 -12.64
CA LYS A 89 -15.24 -3.26 -12.99
C LYS A 89 -15.61 -4.32 -11.95
N GLY A 90 -16.83 -4.23 -11.43
CA GLY A 90 -17.34 -5.14 -10.41
C GLY A 90 -17.16 -4.64 -8.98
N TYR A 91 -16.51 -3.50 -8.77
CA TYR A 91 -16.35 -2.90 -7.45
C TYR A 91 -17.09 -1.57 -7.34
N PHE A 92 -17.67 -1.35 -6.17
CA PHE A 92 -18.26 -0.06 -5.84
C PHE A 92 -17.16 0.97 -5.60
N SER A 93 -17.46 2.24 -5.83
CA SER A 93 -16.54 3.32 -5.49
C SER A 93 -16.31 3.39 -3.98
N PHE A 94 -15.20 3.99 -3.58
CA PHE A 94 -14.88 4.20 -2.16
C PHE A 94 -16.02 4.91 -1.42
N LYS A 95 -16.61 5.93 -2.03
CA LYS A 95 -17.74 6.66 -1.47
C LYS A 95 -18.94 5.74 -1.22
N SER A 96 -19.30 4.91 -2.20
CA SER A 96 -20.41 3.96 -2.05
C SER A 96 -20.14 2.92 -0.98
N VAL A 97 -18.92 2.38 -0.93
CA VAL A 97 -18.51 1.41 0.10
C VAL A 97 -18.62 2.01 1.49
N SER A 98 -18.15 3.25 1.65
CA SER A 98 -18.24 3.97 2.93
C SER A 98 -19.69 4.22 3.36
N GLU A 99 -20.53 4.69 2.43
CA GLU A 99 -21.95 4.96 2.72
C GLU A 99 -22.73 3.70 3.08
N ARG A 100 -22.50 2.60 2.35
CA ARG A 100 -23.13 1.31 2.65
C ARG A 100 -22.75 0.79 4.03
N SER A 101 -21.51 1.00 4.45
CA SER A 101 -21.07 0.63 5.79
C SER A 101 -21.79 1.43 6.87
N LYS A 102 -22.00 2.73 6.65
CA LYS A 102 -22.74 3.60 7.59
C LYS A 102 -24.20 3.15 7.79
N HIS A 103 -24.79 2.55 6.76
CA HIS A 103 -26.17 2.04 6.82
C HIS A 103 -26.25 0.57 7.25
N GLY A 104 -25.13 -0.06 7.57
CA GLY A 104 -25.08 -1.47 7.96
C GLY A 104 -25.29 -2.46 6.82
N ASP A 105 -25.22 -2.01 5.56
CA ASP A 105 -25.50 -2.84 4.39
C ASP A 105 -24.31 -3.69 3.94
N SER A 106 -23.10 -3.38 4.41
CA SER A 106 -21.89 -4.06 3.95
C SER A 106 -20.73 -3.89 4.93
N ASP A 107 -19.90 -4.93 5.06
CA ASP A 107 -18.66 -4.90 5.84
C ASP A 107 -17.44 -4.55 5.00
N ASP A 108 -17.61 -4.26 3.72
CA ASP A 108 -16.51 -4.02 2.78
C ASP A 108 -15.62 -2.86 3.19
N PHE A 109 -16.21 -1.80 3.72
CA PHE A 109 -15.42 -0.66 4.19
C PHE A 109 -14.52 -1.04 5.37
N ILE A 110 -15.06 -1.81 6.32
CA ILE A 110 -14.30 -2.30 7.47
C ILE A 110 -13.18 -3.22 7.01
N ARG A 111 -13.46 -4.12 6.07
CA ARG A 111 -12.46 -5.01 5.49
C ARG A 111 -11.34 -4.24 4.80
N LEU A 112 -11.70 -3.23 4.01
CA LEU A 112 -10.73 -2.37 3.34
C LEU A 112 -9.83 -1.66 4.35
N MET A 113 -10.43 -0.97 5.32
CA MET A 113 -9.68 -0.14 6.26
C MET A 113 -8.80 -0.95 7.22
N ASN A 114 -9.21 -2.18 7.53
CA ASN A 114 -8.46 -3.09 8.41
C ASN A 114 -7.52 -4.04 7.66
N TYR A 115 -7.51 -3.99 6.34
CA TYR A 115 -6.62 -4.83 5.55
C TYR A 115 -5.16 -4.54 5.91
N ALA A 116 -4.41 -5.59 6.25
CA ALA A 116 -3.03 -5.49 6.69
C ALA A 116 -2.08 -5.64 5.51
N VAL A 117 -1.40 -4.55 5.16
CA VAL A 117 -0.39 -4.53 4.10
C VAL A 117 0.95 -4.92 4.73
N PRO A 118 1.60 -5.99 4.25
CA PRO A 118 2.91 -6.39 4.78
C PRO A 118 3.97 -5.36 4.44
N VAL A 119 4.88 -5.12 5.39
CA VAL A 119 5.91 -4.09 5.27
C VAL A 119 7.27 -4.67 5.68
N ILE A 120 8.27 -4.44 4.85
CA ILE A 120 9.67 -4.67 5.18
C ILE A 120 10.31 -3.30 5.34
N ALA A 121 10.67 -2.96 6.57
CA ALA A 121 11.28 -1.68 6.90
C ALA A 121 12.80 -1.83 7.05
N LEU A 122 13.54 -1.09 6.26
CA LEU A 122 15.00 -1.03 6.33
C LEU A 122 15.37 0.20 7.17
N SER A 123 16.34 0.03 8.06
CA SER A 123 16.84 1.12 8.91
C SER A 123 18.35 1.11 8.88
N ASP A 124 18.96 2.30 8.95
CA ASP A 124 20.40 2.51 9.01
C ASP A 124 21.17 1.79 7.88
N VAL A 125 20.57 1.74 6.68
CA VAL A 125 21.13 1.03 5.54
C VAL A 125 21.78 2.00 4.58
N ASN A 126 22.94 1.64 4.09
CA ASN A 126 23.56 2.36 2.99
C ASN A 126 22.90 1.96 1.66
N SER A 127 23.16 2.73 0.61
CA SER A 127 22.56 2.50 -0.72
C SER A 127 22.90 1.13 -1.31
N GLY A 128 24.07 0.57 -0.97
CA GLY A 128 24.48 -0.76 -1.43
C GLY A 128 23.62 -1.86 -0.81
N GLU A 129 23.32 -1.77 0.48
CA GLU A 129 22.45 -2.73 1.16
C GLU A 129 21.02 -2.65 0.66
N VAL A 130 20.52 -1.44 0.42
CA VAL A 130 19.20 -1.23 -0.16
C VAL A 130 19.11 -1.89 -1.53
N ALA A 131 20.08 -1.65 -2.40
CA ALA A 131 20.11 -2.24 -3.75
C ALA A 131 20.17 -3.77 -3.69
N ALA A 132 20.98 -4.34 -2.80
CA ALA A 132 21.09 -5.78 -2.63
C ALA A 132 19.77 -6.39 -2.12
N THR A 133 19.13 -5.75 -1.14
CA THR A 133 17.85 -6.20 -0.59
C THR A 133 16.75 -6.18 -1.64
N LEU A 134 16.63 -5.09 -2.41
CA LEU A 134 15.63 -4.98 -3.47
C LEU A 134 15.85 -6.02 -4.56
N ARG A 135 17.10 -6.28 -4.91
CA ARG A 135 17.47 -7.28 -5.91
C ARG A 135 17.03 -8.68 -5.47
N LEU A 136 17.26 -9.02 -4.21
CA LEU A 136 16.86 -10.29 -3.63
C LEU A 136 15.34 -10.46 -3.63
N ILE A 137 14.61 -9.45 -3.19
CA ILE A 137 13.14 -9.48 -3.15
C ILE A 137 12.57 -9.67 -4.57
N ARG A 138 13.10 -8.95 -5.56
CA ARG A 138 12.65 -9.07 -6.94
C ARG A 138 12.97 -10.45 -7.54
N ALA A 139 14.11 -11.02 -7.21
CA ALA A 139 14.49 -12.36 -7.68
C ALA A 139 13.55 -13.43 -7.12
N VAL A 140 13.20 -13.36 -5.83
CA VAL A 140 12.27 -14.28 -5.21
C VAL A 140 10.86 -14.12 -5.83
N GLY A 141 10.41 -12.90 -6.04
CA GLY A 141 9.10 -12.63 -6.65
C GLY A 141 8.94 -13.16 -8.07
N LYS A 142 10.03 -13.30 -8.83
CA LYS A 142 9.98 -13.83 -10.21
C LYS A 142 9.74 -15.34 -10.27
N HIS A 143 9.96 -16.06 -9.19
CA HIS A 143 9.81 -17.52 -9.12
C HIS A 143 8.47 -17.95 -8.50
N GLU A 144 7.71 -17.00 -8.07
CA GLU A 144 6.34 -17.18 -7.58
C GLU A 144 5.34 -16.92 -8.70
#